data_b499b4096117c67c9e6e331435cfda28
#
_entry.id   b499b4096117c67c9e6e331435cfda28
#
_cell.length_a   1.000
_cell.length_b   1.000
_cell.length_c   1.000
_cell.angle_alpha   90.00
_cell.angle_beta   90.00
_cell.angle_gamma   90.00
#
_symmetry.space_group_name_H-M   'P 1'
#
loop_
_entity.id
_entity.type
_entity.pdbx_description
1 polymer ?
#
loop_
_entity_poly.entity_id
_entity_poly.type
_entity_poly.pdbx_seq_one_letter_code
_entity_poly.pdbx_strand_id
1 'polypeptide(L)'
;MIDFLVIGLPRSSTTWVANWLTTDTTLCLHDPFAYALPEDWPRDSRRFGISCTGAYLFPKWISALNCSIAVIERDSAICDASLSRMGWGDTSGLLGDFAAAPGKRFKWSDLWDEEKARNLWNFLLPNTQFDVIRYTMLRSIQVQPHMGKWEWDPEIFHEMKRRES
;
A
#
# COMPACT_ATOMS: atom_id res chain seq x y z
N MET A 1 14.07 7.43 6.84
CA MET A 1 12.92 7.15 7.71
C MET A 1 11.70 7.03 6.80
N ILE A 2 10.71 6.19 7.14
CA ILE A 2 9.42 6.13 6.44
C ILE A 2 8.48 7.06 7.20
N ASP A 3 7.80 7.96 6.48
CA ASP A 3 6.90 8.95 7.06
C ASP A 3 5.45 8.44 7.13
N PHE A 4 5.09 7.53 6.22
CA PHE A 4 3.78 6.88 6.22
C PHE A 4 3.81 5.52 5.52
N LEU A 5 2.89 4.64 5.92
CA LEU A 5 2.68 3.31 5.35
C LEU A 5 1.20 3.13 5.02
N VAL A 6 0.92 2.64 3.82
CA VAL A 6 -0.41 2.17 3.43
C VAL A 6 -0.36 0.66 3.21
N ILE A 7 -1.25 -0.06 3.86
CA ILE A 7 -1.36 -1.53 3.81
C ILE A 7 -2.70 -1.89 3.17
N GLY A 8 -2.71 -2.87 2.29
CA GLY A 8 -3.93 -3.41 1.72
C GLY A 8 -3.76 -4.85 1.27
N LEU A 9 -4.85 -5.59 1.14
CA LEU A 9 -4.83 -6.87 0.44
C LEU A 9 -4.47 -6.65 -1.04
N PRO A 10 -3.95 -7.66 -1.75
CA PRO A 10 -3.85 -7.61 -3.19
C PRO A 10 -5.18 -7.16 -3.82
N ARG A 11 -5.12 -6.30 -4.82
CA ARG A 11 -6.30 -5.70 -5.49
C ARG A 11 -7.09 -4.67 -4.67
N SER A 12 -6.53 -4.13 -3.60
CA SER A 12 -7.12 -3.02 -2.80
C SER A 12 -6.70 -1.63 -3.28
N SER A 13 -6.30 -1.49 -4.54
CA SER A 13 -5.89 -0.21 -5.17
C SER A 13 -4.60 0.39 -4.60
N THR A 14 -3.71 -0.40 -4.04
CA THR A 14 -2.42 0.08 -3.50
C THR A 14 -1.55 0.78 -4.54
N THR A 15 -1.57 0.33 -5.81
CA THR A 15 -0.91 1.01 -6.93
C THR A 15 -1.49 2.41 -7.15
N TRP A 16 -2.82 2.52 -7.16
CA TRP A 16 -3.50 3.82 -7.32
C TRP A 16 -3.14 4.76 -6.16
N VAL A 17 -3.15 4.25 -4.93
CA VAL A 17 -2.79 5.01 -3.72
C VAL A 17 -1.34 5.49 -3.80
N ALA A 18 -0.40 4.64 -4.22
CA ALA A 18 1.00 5.04 -4.38
C ALA A 18 1.15 6.19 -5.38
N ASN A 19 0.48 6.09 -6.54
CA ASN A 19 0.49 7.17 -7.53
C ASN A 19 -0.19 8.44 -7.02
N TRP A 20 -1.30 8.32 -6.29
CA TRP A 20 -2.00 9.47 -5.73
C TRP A 20 -1.17 10.21 -4.69
N LEU A 21 -0.48 9.48 -3.80
CA LEU A 21 0.34 10.06 -2.74
C LEU A 21 1.73 10.53 -3.23
N THR A 22 2.14 10.19 -4.47
CA THR A 22 3.37 10.71 -5.06
C THR A 22 3.11 12.08 -5.69
N THR A 23 3.76 13.10 -5.16
CA THR A 23 3.66 14.51 -5.58
C THR A 23 5.05 15.13 -5.70
N ASP A 24 5.12 16.43 -5.91
CA ASP A 24 6.39 17.18 -5.93
C ASP A 24 7.08 17.16 -4.55
N THR A 25 6.31 16.97 -3.46
CA THR A 25 6.82 16.99 -2.08
C THR A 25 6.79 15.63 -1.39
N THR A 26 6.23 14.61 -2.03
CA THR A 26 6.04 13.28 -1.47
C THR A 26 6.40 12.20 -2.49
N LEU A 27 7.15 11.20 -2.08
CA LEU A 27 7.44 9.99 -2.84
C LEU A 27 6.76 8.80 -2.14
N CYS A 28 5.89 8.09 -2.83
CA CYS A 28 5.27 6.87 -2.34
C CYS A 28 5.59 5.69 -3.27
N LEU A 29 6.36 4.73 -2.78
CA LEU A 29 6.66 3.51 -3.54
C LEU A 29 5.51 2.52 -3.45
N HIS A 30 5.27 1.81 -4.55
CA HIS A 30 4.33 0.69 -4.59
C HIS A 30 5.06 -0.64 -4.47
N ASP A 31 4.64 -1.48 -3.52
CA ASP A 31 5.14 -2.84 -3.27
C ASP A 31 6.68 -2.97 -3.34
N PRO A 32 7.45 -2.12 -2.65
CA PRO A 32 8.91 -2.09 -2.83
C PRO A 32 9.61 -3.37 -2.35
N PHE A 33 8.99 -4.18 -1.49
CA PHE A 33 9.49 -5.51 -1.12
C PHE A 33 9.56 -6.50 -2.29
N ALA A 34 8.91 -6.20 -3.41
CA ALA A 34 8.99 -7.03 -4.60
C ALA A 34 10.37 -6.96 -5.29
N TYR A 35 11.20 -5.95 -4.98
CA TYR A 35 12.44 -5.71 -5.71
C TYR A 35 13.63 -5.23 -4.87
N ALA A 36 13.45 -4.84 -3.62
CA ALA A 36 14.56 -4.37 -2.77
C ALA A 36 14.24 -4.47 -1.26
N LEU A 37 15.29 -4.56 -0.45
CA LEU A 37 15.20 -4.43 1.00
C LEU A 37 14.96 -2.95 1.41
N PRO A 38 14.39 -2.69 2.61
CA PRO A 38 14.06 -1.33 3.06
C PRO A 38 15.21 -0.32 3.04
N GLU A 39 16.43 -0.77 3.25
CA GLU A 39 17.65 0.05 3.20
C GLU A 39 18.03 0.48 1.79
N ASP A 40 17.64 -0.28 0.78
CA ASP A 40 18.01 -0.08 -0.64
C ASP A 40 16.92 0.66 -1.44
N TRP A 41 15.79 1.01 -0.80
CA TRP A 41 14.73 1.72 -1.48
C TRP A 41 15.16 3.12 -1.92
N PRO A 42 14.83 3.52 -3.16
CA PRO A 42 15.17 4.84 -3.66
C PRO A 42 14.50 5.92 -2.81
N ARG A 43 15.28 6.91 -2.39
CA ARG A 43 14.82 8.05 -1.59
C ARG A 43 15.43 9.33 -2.13
N ASP A 44 14.70 10.41 -1.99
CA ASP A 44 15.16 11.75 -2.27
C ASP A 44 14.81 12.69 -1.09
N SER A 45 14.78 13.98 -1.32
CA SER A 45 14.48 14.99 -0.29
C SER A 45 12.99 15.09 0.08
N ARG A 46 12.10 14.39 -0.65
CA ARG A 46 10.66 14.40 -0.40
C ARG A 46 10.31 13.55 0.83
N ARG A 47 9.14 13.80 1.40
CA ARG A 47 8.53 12.88 2.37
C ARG A 47 8.39 11.51 1.73
N PHE A 48 8.76 10.47 2.47
CA PHE A 48 8.87 9.13 1.94
C PHE A 48 7.85 8.18 2.56
N GLY A 49 7.05 7.55 1.73
CA GLY A 49 6.12 6.51 2.16
C GLY A 49 6.07 5.33 1.21
N ILE A 50 5.34 4.33 1.62
CA ILE A 50 5.07 3.15 0.80
C ILE A 50 3.59 2.76 0.84
N SER A 51 3.12 2.18 -0.25
CA SER A 51 1.80 1.54 -0.35
C SER A 51 2.01 0.08 -0.77
N CYS A 52 1.72 -0.85 0.13
CA CYS A 52 2.20 -2.22 0.02
C CYS A 52 1.12 -3.26 0.29
N THR A 53 1.07 -4.29 -0.56
CA THR A 53 0.15 -5.43 -0.46
C THR A 53 0.69 -6.60 0.36
N GLY A 54 1.71 -6.44 1.15
CA GLY A 54 2.29 -7.57 1.88
C GLY A 54 3.05 -7.15 3.13
N ALA A 55 3.09 -5.86 3.44
CA ALA A 55 3.80 -5.37 4.62
C ALA A 55 3.32 -6.06 5.92
N TYR A 56 2.03 -6.41 6.02
CA TYR A 56 1.46 -7.11 7.19
C TYR A 56 2.10 -8.48 7.47
N LEU A 57 2.82 -9.04 6.52
CA LEU A 57 3.60 -10.27 6.74
C LEU A 57 4.85 -10.05 7.60
N PHE A 58 5.18 -8.79 7.91
CA PHE A 58 6.37 -8.39 8.67
C PHE A 58 5.98 -7.53 9.89
N PRO A 59 5.29 -8.08 10.89
CA PRO A 59 4.74 -7.33 12.02
C PRO A 59 5.81 -6.67 12.90
N LYS A 60 6.97 -7.31 13.11
CA LYS A 60 8.07 -6.68 13.90
C LYS A 60 8.63 -5.46 13.15
N TRP A 61 8.84 -5.60 11.84
CA TRP A 61 9.29 -4.48 11.02
C TRP A 61 8.29 -3.31 11.08
N ILE A 62 6.99 -3.58 10.92
CA ILE A 62 5.96 -2.53 11.06
C ILE A 62 6.00 -1.88 12.43
N SER A 63 6.13 -2.67 13.49
CA SER A 63 6.15 -2.18 14.88
C SER A 63 7.35 -1.29 15.17
N ALA A 64 8.44 -1.43 14.44
CA ALA A 64 9.61 -0.58 14.53
C ALA A 64 9.47 0.75 13.78
N LEU A 65 8.41 0.93 12.98
CA LEU A 65 8.16 2.17 12.26
C LEU A 65 7.51 3.21 13.19
N ASN A 66 8.05 4.41 13.16
CA ASN A 66 7.43 5.57 13.83
C ASN A 66 6.77 6.46 12.78
N CYS A 67 5.65 6.00 12.22
CA CYS A 67 4.96 6.68 11.13
C CYS A 67 3.44 6.48 11.17
N SER A 68 2.70 7.25 10.38
CA SER A 68 1.28 7.03 10.18
C SER A 68 1.03 5.77 9.36
N ILE A 69 0.19 4.85 9.85
CA ILE A 69 -0.15 3.60 9.17
C ILE A 69 -1.64 3.60 8.84
N ALA A 70 -1.97 3.50 7.57
CA ALA A 70 -3.34 3.32 7.08
C ALA A 70 -3.52 1.91 6.52
N VAL A 71 -4.64 1.27 6.87
CA VAL A 71 -5.02 -0.05 6.34
C VAL A 71 -6.26 0.12 5.48
N ILE A 72 -6.16 -0.23 4.19
CA ILE A 72 -7.28 -0.15 3.25
C ILE A 72 -8.03 -1.49 3.24
N GLU A 73 -9.23 -1.47 3.77
CA GLU A 73 -10.11 -2.63 3.86
C GLU A 73 -10.97 -2.75 2.60
N ARG A 74 -10.79 -3.83 1.88
CA ARG A 74 -11.63 -4.27 0.76
C ARG A 74 -12.14 -5.66 1.05
N ASP A 75 -13.38 -5.93 0.64
CA ASP A 75 -13.97 -7.27 0.74
C ASP A 75 -13.05 -8.30 0.05
N SER A 76 -12.67 -9.35 0.78
CA SER A 76 -11.74 -10.36 0.29
C SER A 76 -12.30 -11.13 -0.90
N ALA A 77 -13.62 -11.39 -0.94
CA ALA A 77 -14.25 -12.06 -2.07
C ALA A 77 -14.13 -11.23 -3.38
N ILE A 78 -14.19 -9.89 -3.27
CA ILE A 78 -13.95 -9.00 -4.43
C ILE A 78 -12.47 -9.04 -4.83
N CYS A 79 -11.55 -9.09 -3.87
CA CYS A 79 -10.14 -9.25 -4.14
C CYS A 79 -9.87 -10.57 -4.86
N ASP A 80 -10.41 -11.68 -4.35
CA ASP A 80 -10.24 -13.03 -4.88
C ASP A 80 -10.81 -13.16 -6.30
N ALA A 81 -12.01 -12.63 -6.54
CA ALA A 81 -12.60 -12.58 -7.87
C ALA A 81 -11.72 -11.80 -8.87
N SER A 82 -11.03 -10.77 -8.41
CA SER A 82 -10.08 -10.00 -9.23
C SER A 82 -8.78 -10.76 -9.48
N LEU A 83 -8.24 -11.46 -8.48
CA LEU A 83 -7.04 -12.29 -8.58
C LEU A 83 -7.27 -13.49 -9.52
N SER A 84 -8.41 -14.17 -9.36
CA SER A 84 -8.79 -15.33 -10.20
C SER A 84 -8.86 -14.97 -11.68
N ARG A 85 -9.39 -13.77 -12.03
CA ARG A 85 -9.39 -13.29 -13.42
C ARG A 85 -8.00 -13.07 -14.01
N MET A 86 -6.98 -12.94 -13.17
CA MET A 86 -5.59 -12.77 -13.56
C MET A 86 -4.82 -14.10 -13.53
N GLY A 87 -5.47 -15.20 -13.16
CA GLY A 87 -4.81 -16.50 -12.95
C GLY A 87 -3.93 -16.55 -11.70
N TRP A 88 -4.14 -15.63 -10.75
CA TRP A 88 -3.45 -15.60 -9.46
C TRP A 88 -4.31 -16.34 -8.42
N GLY A 89 -3.70 -16.76 -7.30
CA GLY A 89 -4.39 -17.44 -6.22
C GLY A 89 -5.49 -16.59 -5.54
N ASP A 90 -5.72 -16.83 -4.28
CA ASP A 90 -6.68 -16.11 -3.44
C ASP A 90 -5.99 -15.47 -2.22
N THR A 91 -6.76 -14.76 -1.41
CA THR A 91 -6.27 -14.08 -0.22
C THR A 91 -6.41 -14.90 1.05
N SER A 92 -6.92 -16.13 1.01
CA SER A 92 -7.30 -16.91 2.20
C SER A 92 -6.17 -17.10 3.22
N GLY A 93 -4.95 -17.36 2.73
CA GLY A 93 -3.75 -17.47 3.58
C GLY A 93 -3.23 -16.16 4.16
N LEU A 94 -3.79 -15.01 3.75
CA LEU A 94 -3.31 -13.68 4.12
C LEU A 94 -4.23 -12.98 5.13
N LEU A 95 -5.47 -13.45 5.29
CA LEU A 95 -6.52 -12.73 6.03
C LEU A 95 -6.19 -12.58 7.52
N GLY A 96 -5.57 -13.60 8.13
CA GLY A 96 -5.19 -13.55 9.55
C GLY A 96 -4.18 -12.46 9.84
N ASP A 97 -3.09 -12.44 9.08
CA ASP A 97 -2.01 -11.45 9.22
C ASP A 97 -2.51 -10.05 8.87
N PHE A 98 -3.33 -9.94 7.82
CA PHE A 98 -3.94 -8.66 7.43
C PHE A 98 -4.89 -8.11 8.50
N ALA A 99 -5.71 -8.97 9.12
CA ALA A 99 -6.60 -8.56 10.20
C ALA A 99 -5.82 -8.07 11.44
N ALA A 100 -4.65 -8.64 11.71
CA ALA A 100 -3.76 -8.25 12.80
C ALA A 100 -2.91 -7.01 12.49
N ALA A 101 -2.85 -6.54 11.23
CA ALA A 101 -2.03 -5.40 10.85
C ALA A 101 -2.39 -4.14 11.65
N PRO A 102 -1.41 -3.47 12.26
CA PRO A 102 -1.65 -2.24 13.00
C PRO A 102 -1.98 -1.07 12.06
N GLY A 103 -2.68 -0.07 12.57
CA GLY A 103 -2.96 1.17 11.84
C GLY A 103 -4.43 1.57 11.86
N LYS A 104 -4.69 2.75 11.31
CA LYS A 104 -6.06 3.26 11.15
C LYS A 104 -6.71 2.62 9.93
N ARG A 105 -7.91 2.09 10.13
CA ARG A 105 -8.68 1.42 9.07
C ARG A 105 -9.47 2.41 8.24
N PHE A 106 -9.42 2.24 6.91
CA PHE A 106 -10.20 2.99 5.92
C PHE A 106 -10.85 2.00 4.97
N LYS A 107 -12.10 2.22 4.62
CA LYS A 107 -12.79 1.36 3.64
C LYS A 107 -12.24 1.66 2.24
N TRP A 108 -12.12 0.64 1.41
CA TRP A 108 -11.74 0.82 0.01
C TRP A 108 -12.66 1.79 -0.75
N SER A 109 -13.97 1.77 -0.43
CA SER A 109 -14.95 2.72 -0.99
C SER A 109 -14.64 4.17 -0.67
N ASP A 110 -13.94 4.45 0.44
CA ASP A 110 -13.60 5.79 0.87
C ASP A 110 -12.58 6.46 -0.07
N LEU A 111 -11.81 5.66 -0.81
CA LEU A 111 -10.88 6.18 -1.84
C LEU A 111 -11.62 6.89 -2.99
N TRP A 112 -12.90 6.59 -3.20
CA TRP A 112 -13.71 7.10 -4.30
C TRP A 112 -14.68 8.21 -3.88
N ASP A 113 -14.68 8.56 -2.61
CA ASP A 113 -15.40 9.68 -2.02
C ASP A 113 -14.38 10.78 -1.67
N GLU A 114 -14.54 11.99 -2.24
CA GLU A 114 -13.52 13.05 -2.10
C GLU A 114 -13.30 13.46 -0.64
N GLU A 115 -14.37 13.60 0.14
CA GLU A 115 -14.26 14.00 1.54
C GLU A 115 -13.52 12.96 2.37
N LYS A 116 -13.84 11.69 2.16
CA LYS A 116 -13.20 10.57 2.87
C LYS A 116 -11.77 10.35 2.41
N ALA A 117 -11.50 10.48 1.10
CA ALA A 117 -10.15 10.46 0.57
C ALA A 117 -9.29 11.59 1.16
N ARG A 118 -9.87 12.80 1.32
CA ARG A 118 -9.21 13.92 2.00
C ARG A 118 -8.89 13.59 3.47
N ASN A 119 -9.74 12.84 4.16
CA ASN A 119 -9.48 12.39 5.53
C ASN A 119 -8.29 11.41 5.59
N LEU A 120 -8.19 10.48 4.63
CA LEU A 120 -7.03 9.60 4.49
C LEU A 120 -5.75 10.40 4.17
N TRP A 121 -5.84 11.33 3.23
CA TRP A 121 -4.72 12.22 2.88
C TRP A 121 -4.20 12.98 4.09
N ASN A 122 -5.08 13.66 4.83
CA ASN A 122 -4.71 14.43 6.01
C ASN A 122 -4.13 13.57 7.14
N PHE A 123 -4.56 12.32 7.24
CA PHE A 123 -4.00 11.36 8.18
C PHE A 123 -2.57 10.96 7.83
N LEU A 124 -2.28 10.71 6.56
CA LEU A 124 -0.96 10.29 6.08
C LEU A 124 0.00 11.46 5.88
N LEU A 125 -0.53 12.58 5.40
CA LEU A 125 0.21 13.76 4.97
C LEU A 125 -0.28 15.02 5.72
N PRO A 126 -0.19 15.05 7.07
CA PRO A 126 -0.61 16.22 7.82
C PRO A 126 0.16 17.46 7.35
N ASN A 127 -0.53 18.58 7.24
CA ASN A 127 0.01 19.87 6.75
C ASN A 127 0.38 19.91 5.25
N THR A 128 -0.01 18.90 4.47
CA THR A 128 0.12 18.91 3.01
C THR A 128 -1.25 19.14 2.39
N GLN A 129 -1.36 20.17 1.54
CA GLN A 129 -2.61 20.48 0.88
C GLN A 129 -3.09 19.31 0.02
N PHE A 130 -4.36 18.94 0.12
CA PHE A 130 -4.98 17.93 -0.71
C PHE A 130 -5.08 18.44 -2.16
N ASP A 131 -4.44 17.71 -3.07
CA ASP A 131 -4.49 18.02 -4.50
C ASP A 131 -5.76 17.42 -5.14
N VAL A 132 -6.82 18.22 -5.19
CA VAL A 132 -8.11 17.81 -5.76
C VAL A 132 -8.01 17.57 -7.28
N ILE A 133 -7.15 18.29 -7.98
CA ILE A 133 -6.99 18.12 -9.44
C ILE A 133 -6.36 16.77 -9.72
N ARG A 134 -5.26 16.45 -9.07
CA ARG A 134 -4.59 15.16 -9.17
C ARG A 134 -5.53 14.01 -8.78
N TYR A 135 -6.24 14.15 -7.66
CA TYR A 135 -7.21 13.16 -7.20
C TYR A 135 -8.28 12.88 -8.27
N THR A 136 -8.88 13.94 -8.83
CA THR A 136 -9.92 13.83 -9.85
C THR A 136 -9.39 13.19 -11.13
N MET A 137 -8.19 13.59 -11.57
CA MET A 137 -7.53 13.00 -12.74
C MET A 137 -7.28 11.50 -12.55
N LEU A 138 -6.69 11.11 -11.42
CA LEU A 138 -6.37 9.70 -11.14
C LEU A 138 -7.61 8.83 -10.99
N ARG A 139 -8.73 9.38 -10.50
CA ARG A 139 -10.02 8.66 -10.45
C ARG A 139 -10.54 8.28 -11.84
N SER A 140 -10.26 9.09 -12.85
CA SER A 140 -10.70 8.83 -14.23
C SER A 140 -9.82 7.81 -14.97
N ILE A 141 -8.64 7.51 -14.41
CA ILE A 141 -7.68 6.57 -15.00
C ILE A 141 -7.93 5.17 -14.44
N GLN A 142 -8.37 4.25 -15.29
CA GLN A 142 -8.34 2.83 -14.95
C GLN A 142 -6.93 2.30 -15.15
N VAL A 143 -6.20 2.10 -14.04
CA VAL A 143 -4.92 1.39 -14.09
C VAL A 143 -5.21 -0.07 -14.40
N GLN A 144 -4.95 -0.48 -15.65
CA GLN A 144 -4.98 -1.89 -16.02
C GLN A 144 -3.85 -2.61 -15.29
N PRO A 145 -4.11 -3.70 -14.58
CA PRO A 145 -3.06 -4.46 -13.95
C PRO A 145 -2.12 -5.00 -15.01
N HIS A 146 -0.82 -4.91 -14.75
CA HIS A 146 0.16 -5.57 -15.60
C HIS A 146 -0.10 -7.08 -15.57
N MET A 147 -0.22 -7.72 -16.74
CA MET A 147 -0.50 -9.15 -16.85
C MET A 147 0.72 -10.03 -16.52
N GLY A 148 1.76 -9.47 -15.92
CA GLY A 148 2.92 -10.20 -15.44
C GLY A 148 2.63 -10.94 -14.12
N LYS A 149 3.35 -12.02 -13.86
CA LYS A 149 3.36 -12.65 -12.54
C LYS A 149 3.82 -11.61 -11.52
N TRP A 150 3.01 -11.40 -10.48
CA TRP A 150 3.47 -10.71 -9.30
C TRP A 150 4.14 -11.75 -8.40
N GLU A 151 5.43 -11.70 -8.33
CA GLU A 151 6.22 -12.55 -7.43
C GLU A 151 7.10 -11.63 -6.59
N TRP A 152 7.10 -11.86 -5.30
CA TRP A 152 8.10 -11.29 -4.42
C TRP A 152 9.44 -11.91 -4.79
N ASP A 153 10.50 -11.11 -4.75
CA ASP A 153 11.83 -11.66 -4.82
C ASP A 153 12.02 -12.63 -3.63
N PRO A 154 12.29 -13.93 -3.87
CA PRO A 154 12.38 -14.91 -2.79
C PRO A 154 13.49 -14.59 -1.78
N GLU A 155 14.59 -14.00 -2.21
CA GLU A 155 15.71 -13.65 -1.34
C GLU A 155 15.33 -12.53 -0.39
N ILE A 156 14.64 -11.48 -0.92
CA ILE A 156 14.10 -10.38 -0.12
C ILE A 156 13.08 -10.91 0.89
N PHE A 157 12.16 -11.76 0.45
CA PHE A 157 11.14 -12.34 1.33
C PHE A 157 11.76 -13.16 2.47
N HIS A 158 12.72 -14.03 2.16
CA HIS A 158 13.42 -14.84 3.16
C HIS A 158 14.20 -13.97 4.13
N GLU A 159 14.90 -12.94 3.65
CA GLU A 159 15.65 -12.02 4.51
C GLU A 159 14.71 -11.26 5.45
N MET A 160 13.58 -10.74 4.95
CA MET A 160 12.58 -10.08 5.79
C MET A 160 11.99 -11.03 6.83
N LYS A 161 11.67 -12.29 6.46
CA LYS A 161 11.20 -13.30 7.42
C LYS A 161 12.25 -13.65 8.48
N ARG A 162 13.54 -13.69 8.11
CA ARG A 162 14.63 -13.89 9.07
C ARG A 162 14.72 -12.76 10.09
N ARG A 163 14.44 -11.52 9.70
CA ARG A 163 14.40 -10.35 10.61
C ARG A 163 13.19 -10.39 11.55
N GLU A 164 12.15 -11.12 11.19
CA GLU A 164 10.97 -11.35 12.04
C GLU A 164 11.20 -12.44 13.12
N SER A 165 12.25 -13.27 13.00
CA SER A 165 12.62 -14.26 13.99
C SER A 165 13.27 -13.62 15.21
#